data_401d43a17f7d5b38a1ede087f2ef9b6e
#
_entry.id   401d43a17f7d5b38a1ede087f2ef9b6e
#
_cell.length_a   1.000
_cell.length_b   1.000
_cell.length_c   1.000
_cell.angle_alpha   90.00
_cell.angle_beta   90.00
_cell.angle_gamma   90.00
#
_symmetry.space_group_name_H-M   'P 1'
#
loop_
_entity.id
_entity.type
_entity.pdbx_description
1 polymer ?
#
loop_
_entity_poly.entity_id
_entity_poly.type
_entity_poly.pdbx_seq_one_letter_code
_entity_poly.pdbx_strand_id
1 'polypeptide(L)'
;MNMVEISNLSFSYSGHAPFLFQSVTETLTDGSWTSITGESGSGKSTLIRLMLGLLKPSAGSIRVPRSTRIGFVPQASDYAYSDFPITLLEALTIYERLRTRTEKGILASLRIGKMNLRDSALLALESVDLGHRAEALVSTLSGGEMKRFYLSRALISSPALLILDEPSSGLDPKRAEEIYELIRHVHEKHHLTVIAVEHNLGAARRYSDRILELKDGRLTESEALHA
;
A
#
# COMPACT_ATOMS: atom_id res chain seq x y z
N MET A 1 5.29 6.15 18.28
CA MET A 1 6.40 5.23 17.94
C MET A 1 6.72 5.41 16.46
N ASN A 2 7.95 5.12 16.00
CA ASN A 2 8.27 5.27 14.58
C ASN A 2 7.88 3.99 13.83
N MET A 3 7.09 4.12 12.75
CA MET A 3 6.72 3.00 11.88
C MET A 3 7.77 2.78 10.77
N VAL A 4 8.25 3.88 10.17
CA VAL A 4 9.30 3.82 9.14
C VAL A 4 10.37 4.85 9.47
N GLU A 5 11.63 4.42 9.47
CA GLU A 5 12.79 5.30 9.65
C GLU A 5 13.66 5.25 8.40
N ILE A 6 13.84 6.39 7.77
CA ILE A 6 14.73 6.60 6.63
C ILE A 6 15.94 7.37 7.12
N SER A 7 17.14 6.82 6.97
CA SER A 7 18.38 7.39 7.50
C SER A 7 19.42 7.55 6.38
N ASN A 8 19.72 8.80 6.02
CA ASN A 8 20.73 9.17 5.00
C ASN A 8 20.60 8.37 3.70
N LEU A 9 19.36 8.11 3.27
CA LEU A 9 19.04 7.31 2.09
C LEU A 9 19.58 7.99 0.84
N SER A 10 20.43 7.27 0.12
CA SER A 10 20.81 7.61 -1.26
C SER A 10 20.53 6.42 -2.17
N PHE A 11 20.04 6.69 -3.36
CA PHE A 11 19.71 5.63 -4.32
C PHE A 11 19.93 6.08 -5.77
N SER A 12 20.49 5.18 -6.56
CA SER A 12 20.60 5.26 -8.03
C SER A 12 20.42 3.86 -8.60
N TYR A 13 19.75 3.74 -9.73
CA TYR A 13 19.61 2.45 -10.44
C TYR A 13 20.93 1.91 -10.99
N SER A 14 21.87 2.81 -11.31
CA SER A 14 23.21 2.44 -11.79
C SER A 14 24.21 2.17 -10.66
N GLY A 15 23.85 2.52 -9.41
CA GLY A 15 24.77 2.52 -8.27
C GLY A 15 25.70 3.74 -8.21
N HIS A 16 25.67 4.60 -9.22
CA HIS A 16 26.51 5.80 -9.37
C HIS A 16 25.67 7.03 -9.66
N ALA A 17 26.28 8.22 -9.61
CA ALA A 17 25.62 9.47 -10.00
C ALA A 17 25.13 9.41 -11.47
N PRO A 18 24.00 10.06 -11.79
CA PRO A 18 23.17 10.88 -10.90
C PRO A 18 22.32 10.03 -9.94
N PHE A 19 22.20 10.46 -8.69
CA PHE A 19 21.36 9.83 -7.71
C PHE A 19 19.92 10.33 -7.82
N LEU A 20 18.98 9.40 -7.69
CA LEU A 20 17.54 9.70 -7.58
C LEU A 20 17.19 10.26 -6.20
N PHE A 21 17.84 9.75 -5.14
CA PHE A 21 17.74 10.24 -3.77
C PHE A 21 19.13 10.55 -3.25
N GLN A 22 19.25 11.65 -2.47
CA GLN A 22 20.52 12.10 -1.91
C GLN A 22 20.37 12.42 -0.42
N SER A 23 20.89 11.53 0.42
CA SER A 23 20.91 11.68 1.89
C SER A 23 19.55 12.02 2.51
N VAL A 24 18.48 11.41 2.01
CA VAL A 24 17.12 11.61 2.56
C VAL A 24 17.07 11.01 3.96
N THR A 25 16.63 11.82 4.92
CA THR A 25 16.37 11.39 6.30
C THR A 25 14.96 11.82 6.68
N GLU A 26 14.14 10.85 7.08
CA GLU A 26 12.74 11.09 7.42
C GLU A 26 12.21 10.00 8.36
N THR A 27 11.19 10.35 9.15
CA THR A 27 10.53 9.41 10.06
C THR A 27 9.02 9.49 9.89
N LEU A 28 8.39 8.34 9.66
CA LEU A 28 6.94 8.24 9.53
C LEU A 28 6.36 7.62 10.81
N THR A 29 5.39 8.30 11.39
CA THR A 29 4.82 7.97 12.70
C THR A 29 3.84 6.81 12.60
N ASP A 30 3.85 5.97 13.63
CA ASP A 30 2.89 4.87 13.79
C ASP A 30 1.47 5.41 13.98
N GLY A 31 0.49 4.78 13.33
CA GLY A 31 -0.92 5.17 13.39
C GLY A 31 -1.25 6.49 12.67
N SER A 32 -0.32 7.08 11.88
CA SER A 32 -0.60 8.26 11.09
C SER A 32 -0.84 7.93 9.61
N TRP A 33 -1.49 8.85 8.91
CA TRP A 33 -1.60 8.84 7.46
C TRP A 33 -0.68 9.89 6.85
N THR A 34 0.37 9.45 6.15
CA THR A 34 1.30 10.32 5.44
C THR A 34 1.10 10.19 3.94
N SER A 35 0.84 11.30 3.24
CA SER A 35 0.85 11.36 1.78
C SER A 35 2.20 11.84 1.25
N ILE A 36 2.71 11.18 0.22
CA ILE A 36 3.92 11.55 -0.49
C ILE A 36 3.53 12.06 -1.87
N THR A 37 3.75 13.34 -2.11
CA THR A 37 3.44 14.04 -3.35
C THR A 37 4.70 14.34 -4.15
N GLY A 38 4.56 14.80 -5.37
CA GLY A 38 5.68 15.20 -6.24
C GLY A 38 5.36 14.96 -7.71
N GLU A 39 6.17 15.53 -8.59
CA GLU A 39 6.02 15.41 -10.04
C GLU A 39 6.14 13.97 -10.55
N SER A 40 5.63 13.71 -11.76
CA SER A 40 5.85 12.43 -12.42
C SER A 40 7.35 12.22 -12.62
N GLY A 41 7.84 11.02 -12.33
CA GLY A 41 9.28 10.73 -12.41
C GLY A 41 10.13 11.18 -11.21
N SER A 42 9.59 11.85 -10.20
CA SER A 42 10.34 12.27 -9.00
C SER A 42 10.90 11.11 -8.16
N GLY A 43 10.44 9.87 -8.39
CA GLY A 43 10.92 8.69 -7.69
C GLY A 43 9.98 8.12 -6.63
N LYS A 44 8.72 8.57 -6.55
CA LYS A 44 7.74 8.11 -5.55
C LYS A 44 7.58 6.58 -5.51
N SER A 45 7.33 5.95 -6.65
CA SER A 45 7.21 4.49 -6.73
C SER A 45 8.54 3.77 -6.46
N THR A 46 9.69 4.41 -6.72
CA THR A 46 11.01 3.91 -6.33
C THR A 46 11.17 3.93 -4.81
N LEU A 47 10.72 5.00 -4.15
CA LEU A 47 10.73 5.10 -2.69
C LEU A 47 9.86 4.01 -2.05
N ILE A 48 8.66 3.76 -2.60
CA ILE A 48 7.81 2.61 -2.19
C ILE A 48 8.58 1.29 -2.32
N ARG A 49 9.21 1.03 -3.46
CA ARG A 49 9.97 -0.22 -3.68
C ARG A 49 11.12 -0.39 -2.70
N LEU A 50 11.77 0.70 -2.31
CA LEU A 50 12.80 0.70 -1.27
C LEU A 50 12.21 0.41 0.11
N MET A 51 11.05 1.01 0.47
CA MET A 51 10.34 0.73 1.73
C MET A 51 9.87 -0.73 1.82
N LEU A 52 9.43 -1.31 0.69
CA LEU A 52 9.03 -2.72 0.58
C LEU A 52 10.23 -3.69 0.57
N GLY A 53 11.47 -3.19 0.54
CA GLY A 53 12.67 -4.02 0.45
C GLY A 53 12.86 -4.68 -0.93
N LEU A 54 12.13 -4.27 -1.95
CA LEU A 54 12.25 -4.75 -3.34
C LEU A 54 13.49 -4.16 -4.04
N LEU A 55 13.98 -3.02 -3.55
CA LEU A 55 15.23 -2.40 -3.95
C LEU A 55 16.12 -2.20 -2.73
N LYS A 56 17.44 -2.16 -2.96
CA LYS A 56 18.42 -1.88 -1.90
C LYS A 56 18.94 -0.45 -2.05
N PRO A 57 19.03 0.34 -0.96
CA PRO A 57 19.70 1.63 -0.98
C PRO A 57 21.14 1.53 -1.50
N SER A 58 21.60 2.56 -2.24
CA SER A 58 23.03 2.72 -2.58
C SER A 58 23.84 3.13 -1.35
N ALA A 59 23.24 3.94 -0.46
CA ALA A 59 23.78 4.29 0.86
C ALA A 59 22.65 4.60 1.83
N GLY A 60 22.94 4.57 3.12
CA GLY A 60 21.94 4.77 4.18
C GLY A 60 21.08 3.54 4.41
N SER A 61 19.91 3.72 5.00
CA SER A 61 19.00 2.62 5.32
C SER A 61 17.54 3.07 5.41
N ILE A 62 16.63 2.12 5.15
CA ILE A 62 15.21 2.22 5.53
C ILE A 62 14.93 1.09 6.52
N ARG A 63 14.33 1.43 7.65
CA ARG A 63 13.96 0.49 8.70
C ARG A 63 12.46 0.50 8.90
N VAL A 64 11.86 -0.69 8.78
CA VAL A 64 10.51 -1.01 9.24
C VAL A 64 10.65 -2.11 10.27
N PRO A 65 9.97 -2.07 11.43
CA PRO A 65 10.08 -3.13 12.43
C PRO A 65 9.83 -4.51 11.81
N ARG A 66 10.68 -5.49 12.09
CA ARG A 66 10.62 -6.83 11.44
C ARG A 66 9.30 -7.56 11.63
N SER A 67 8.56 -7.24 12.69
CA SER A 67 7.24 -7.80 12.98
C SER A 67 6.10 -7.12 12.23
N THR A 68 6.37 -6.02 11.53
CA THR A 68 5.36 -5.24 10.82
C THR A 68 4.87 -6.00 9.59
N ARG A 69 3.58 -6.30 9.58
CA ARG A 69 2.93 -6.78 8.36
C ARG A 69 2.59 -5.57 7.50
N ILE A 70 3.04 -5.63 6.24
CA ILE A 70 2.83 -4.57 5.25
C ILE A 70 1.77 -5.03 4.26
N GLY A 71 0.71 -4.22 4.10
CA GLY A 71 -0.22 -4.29 2.98
C GLY A 71 0.24 -3.36 1.87
N PHE A 72 0.20 -3.80 0.62
CA PHE A 72 0.57 -2.97 -0.52
C PHE A 72 -0.50 -2.99 -1.60
N VAL A 73 -0.95 -1.79 -1.99
CA VAL A 73 -1.85 -1.57 -3.14
C VAL A 73 -1.05 -0.87 -4.23
N PRO A 74 -0.72 -1.57 -5.32
CA PRO A 74 0.04 -0.98 -6.42
C PRO A 74 -0.83 -0.13 -7.33
N GLN A 75 -0.20 0.68 -8.16
CA GLN A 75 -0.85 1.36 -9.27
C GLN A 75 -1.47 0.33 -10.23
N ALA A 76 -2.75 0.52 -10.60
CA ALA A 76 -3.57 -0.52 -11.24
C ALA A 76 -3.13 -0.98 -12.65
N SER A 77 -2.17 -0.28 -13.28
CA SER A 77 -1.67 -0.63 -14.62
C SER A 77 -0.88 -1.93 -14.69
N ASP A 78 -0.44 -2.47 -13.55
CA ASP A 78 0.53 -3.57 -13.51
C ASP A 78 -0.09 -4.97 -13.43
N TYR A 79 -1.44 -5.10 -13.42
CA TYR A 79 -2.09 -6.40 -13.22
C TYR A 79 -3.19 -6.67 -14.24
N ALA A 80 -2.83 -7.35 -15.31
CA ALA A 80 -3.79 -7.97 -16.21
C ALA A 80 -4.25 -9.32 -15.63
N TYR A 81 -5.33 -9.32 -14.83
CA TYR A 81 -6.07 -10.55 -14.53
C TYR A 81 -7.04 -10.94 -15.67
N SER A 82 -6.91 -10.29 -16.84
CA SER A 82 -7.90 -10.33 -17.91
C SER A 82 -8.18 -11.75 -18.46
N ASP A 83 -7.22 -12.66 -18.35
CA ASP A 83 -7.27 -13.91 -19.09
C ASP A 83 -7.41 -15.17 -18.20
N PHE A 84 -7.41 -15.01 -16.87
CA PHE A 84 -7.53 -16.15 -15.97
C PHE A 84 -8.91 -16.20 -15.31
N PRO A 85 -9.69 -17.28 -15.51
CA PRO A 85 -11.05 -17.39 -14.96
C PRO A 85 -11.00 -17.77 -13.48
N ILE A 86 -10.66 -16.78 -12.62
CA ILE A 86 -10.60 -16.92 -11.17
C ILE A 86 -11.61 -15.99 -10.51
N THR A 87 -12.31 -16.47 -9.48
CA THR A 87 -13.21 -15.65 -8.68
C THR A 87 -12.43 -14.79 -7.67
N LEU A 88 -13.07 -13.73 -7.14
CA LEU A 88 -12.47 -12.88 -6.12
C LEU A 88 -12.08 -13.71 -4.90
N LEU A 89 -12.98 -14.57 -4.45
CA LEU A 89 -12.79 -15.41 -3.26
C LEU A 89 -11.66 -16.42 -3.45
N GLU A 90 -11.58 -17.07 -4.62
CA GLU A 90 -10.49 -17.98 -4.95
C GLU A 90 -9.15 -17.25 -4.98
N ALA A 91 -9.08 -16.09 -5.65
CA ALA A 91 -7.86 -15.30 -5.76
C ALA A 91 -7.32 -14.89 -4.38
N LEU A 92 -8.18 -14.39 -3.49
CA LEU A 92 -7.78 -14.03 -2.12
C LEU A 92 -7.42 -15.26 -1.29
N THR A 93 -8.13 -16.36 -1.43
CA THR A 93 -7.84 -17.61 -0.71
C THR A 93 -6.46 -18.15 -1.10
N ILE A 94 -6.13 -18.13 -2.38
CA ILE A 94 -4.80 -18.52 -2.88
C ILE A 94 -3.73 -17.56 -2.37
N TYR A 95 -3.97 -16.26 -2.45
CA TYR A 95 -3.04 -15.24 -1.95
C TYR A 95 -2.71 -15.47 -0.47
N GLU A 96 -3.73 -15.64 0.38
CA GLU A 96 -3.56 -15.87 1.81
C GLU A 96 -2.85 -17.18 2.11
N ARG A 97 -3.12 -18.22 1.34
CA ARG A 97 -2.42 -19.51 1.45
C ARG A 97 -0.93 -19.40 1.13
N LEU A 98 -0.57 -18.68 0.06
CA LEU A 98 0.83 -18.48 -0.33
C LEU A 98 1.56 -17.63 0.72
N ARG A 99 0.95 -16.54 1.18
CA ARG A 99 1.51 -15.67 2.21
C ARG A 99 1.80 -16.44 3.50
N THR A 100 0.83 -17.18 4.02
CA THR A 100 0.98 -17.93 5.28
C THR A 100 2.04 -19.02 5.19
N ARG A 101 2.27 -19.59 4.01
CA ARG A 101 3.36 -20.58 3.78
C ARG A 101 4.74 -19.91 3.84
N THR A 102 4.86 -18.70 3.31
CA THR A 102 6.15 -17.98 3.25
C THR A 102 6.56 -17.43 4.61
N GLU A 103 5.61 -16.91 5.40
CA GLU A 103 5.91 -16.29 6.70
C GLU A 103 6.22 -17.30 7.82
N LYS A 104 5.67 -18.49 7.75
CA LYS A 104 5.66 -19.42 8.90
C LYS A 104 6.49 -20.67 8.75
N GLY A 105 7.03 -20.96 7.56
CA GLY A 105 7.66 -22.26 7.30
C GLY A 105 6.67 -23.44 7.43
N ILE A 106 7.14 -24.66 7.14
CA ILE A 106 6.28 -25.86 7.09
C ILE A 106 5.60 -26.21 8.43
N LEU A 107 6.21 -25.84 9.57
CA LEU A 107 5.73 -26.16 10.91
C LEU A 107 4.57 -25.31 11.42
N ALA A 108 4.30 -24.16 10.82
CA ALA A 108 3.25 -23.25 11.25
C ALA A 108 1.89 -23.49 10.59
N SER A 109 1.84 -24.25 9.51
CA SER A 109 0.58 -24.73 8.92
C SER A 109 -0.26 -25.57 9.90
N LEU A 110 0.37 -26.09 10.97
CA LEU A 110 -0.28 -26.87 12.04
C LEU A 110 -0.88 -25.99 13.16
N ARG A 111 -0.64 -24.67 13.17
CA ARG A 111 -1.08 -23.73 14.21
C ARG A 111 -1.96 -22.58 13.73
N ILE A 112 -2.49 -22.66 12.50
CA ILE A 112 -3.47 -21.67 12.03
C ILE A 112 -4.73 -21.88 12.87
N GLY A 113 -4.92 -21.01 13.84
CA GLY A 113 -6.11 -21.02 14.70
C GLY A 113 -7.36 -20.86 13.86
N LYS A 114 -8.25 -21.78 14.02
CA LYS A 114 -9.70 -21.86 13.78
C LYS A 114 -10.38 -21.10 12.63
N MET A 115 -9.80 -20.11 11.97
CA MET A 115 -10.42 -19.43 10.84
C MET A 115 -9.94 -20.05 9.53
N ASN A 116 -10.87 -20.57 8.74
CA ASN A 116 -10.61 -21.11 7.42
C ASN A 116 -10.09 -19.98 6.49
N LEU A 117 -9.13 -20.28 5.60
CA LEU A 117 -8.61 -19.31 4.64
C LEU A 117 -9.72 -18.67 3.79
N ARG A 118 -10.76 -19.44 3.47
CA ARG A 118 -11.94 -18.96 2.76
C ARG A 118 -12.72 -17.91 3.56
N ASP A 119 -12.87 -18.13 4.86
CA ASP A 119 -13.58 -17.19 5.74
C ASP A 119 -12.77 -15.88 5.88
N SER A 120 -11.44 -15.98 6.00
CA SER A 120 -10.56 -14.79 6.01
C SER A 120 -10.66 -14.00 4.71
N ALA A 121 -10.71 -14.69 3.58
CA ALA A 121 -10.87 -14.07 2.26
C ALA A 121 -12.23 -13.39 2.12
N LEU A 122 -13.30 -14.04 2.60
CA LEU A 122 -14.65 -13.46 2.57
C LEU A 122 -14.74 -12.20 3.42
N LEU A 123 -14.23 -12.23 4.66
CA LEU A 123 -14.19 -11.06 5.54
C LEU A 123 -13.40 -9.91 4.94
N ALA A 124 -12.29 -10.20 4.24
CA ALA A 124 -11.52 -9.17 3.55
C ALA A 124 -12.32 -8.54 2.40
N LEU A 125 -13.11 -9.33 1.64
CA LEU A 125 -14.02 -8.79 0.61
C LEU A 125 -15.16 -7.98 1.22
N GLU A 126 -15.74 -8.43 2.32
CA GLU A 126 -16.79 -7.70 3.04
C GLU A 126 -16.28 -6.35 3.55
N SER A 127 -15.04 -6.28 4.05
CA SER A 127 -14.45 -5.04 4.56
C SER A 127 -14.29 -3.94 3.52
N VAL A 128 -14.37 -4.27 2.24
CA VAL A 128 -14.28 -3.35 1.09
C VAL A 128 -15.56 -3.30 0.25
N ASP A 129 -16.67 -3.80 0.80
CA ASP A 129 -17.98 -3.85 0.13
C ASP A 129 -18.01 -4.65 -1.18
N LEU A 130 -17.23 -5.76 -1.21
CA LEU A 130 -17.21 -6.73 -2.31
C LEU A 130 -17.67 -8.14 -1.90
N GLY A 131 -18.18 -8.33 -0.68
CA GLY A 131 -18.66 -9.65 -0.22
C GLY A 131 -19.75 -10.25 -1.12
N HIS A 132 -20.67 -9.42 -1.62
CA HIS A 132 -21.73 -9.80 -2.54
C HIS A 132 -21.22 -10.23 -3.93
N ARG A 133 -19.96 -9.91 -4.27
CA ARG A 133 -19.28 -10.25 -5.54
C ARG A 133 -18.26 -11.38 -5.38
N ALA A 134 -18.20 -12.05 -4.23
CA ALA A 134 -17.16 -13.03 -3.90
C ALA A 134 -16.97 -14.12 -4.98
N GLU A 135 -18.06 -14.59 -5.59
CA GLU A 135 -18.05 -15.62 -6.63
C GLU A 135 -17.97 -15.02 -8.07
N ALA A 136 -17.87 -13.69 -8.21
CA ALA A 136 -17.67 -13.08 -9.52
C ALA A 136 -16.22 -13.26 -10.00
N LEU A 137 -16.03 -13.34 -11.32
CA LEU A 137 -14.68 -13.38 -11.89
C LEU A 137 -13.97 -12.05 -11.73
N VAL A 138 -12.68 -12.07 -11.41
CA VAL A 138 -11.85 -10.86 -11.27
C VAL A 138 -11.88 -10.03 -12.56
N SER A 139 -11.90 -10.67 -13.73
CA SER A 139 -11.96 -10.03 -15.04
C SER A 139 -13.24 -9.24 -15.31
N THR A 140 -14.30 -9.42 -14.50
CA THR A 140 -15.58 -8.71 -14.67
C THR A 140 -15.69 -7.45 -13.81
N LEU A 141 -14.65 -7.13 -13.04
CA LEU A 141 -14.66 -5.97 -12.15
C LEU A 141 -14.52 -4.66 -12.93
N SER A 142 -15.31 -3.66 -12.53
CA SER A 142 -15.07 -2.27 -12.92
C SER A 142 -13.78 -1.74 -12.30
N GLY A 143 -13.24 -0.62 -12.81
CA GLY A 143 -12.02 -0.02 -12.26
C GLY A 143 -12.10 0.27 -10.75
N GLY A 144 -13.24 0.76 -10.26
CA GLY A 144 -13.45 1.00 -8.82
C GLY A 144 -13.51 -0.29 -8.00
N GLU A 145 -14.20 -1.31 -8.48
CA GLU A 145 -14.24 -2.64 -7.85
C GLU A 145 -12.85 -3.29 -7.83
N MET A 146 -12.07 -3.11 -8.89
CA MET A 146 -10.69 -3.61 -8.95
C MET A 146 -9.80 -2.95 -7.89
N LYS A 147 -9.94 -1.63 -7.66
CA LYS A 147 -9.22 -0.93 -6.58
C LYS A 147 -9.64 -1.46 -5.20
N ARG A 148 -10.93 -1.66 -4.96
CA ARG A 148 -11.45 -2.29 -3.73
C ARG A 148 -10.91 -3.72 -3.56
N PHE A 149 -10.81 -4.50 -4.63
CA PHE A 149 -10.24 -5.84 -4.60
C PHE A 149 -8.73 -5.81 -4.24
N TYR A 150 -7.94 -4.91 -4.78
CA TYR A 150 -6.54 -4.75 -4.37
C TYR A 150 -6.40 -4.31 -2.91
N LEU A 151 -7.30 -3.46 -2.44
CA LEU A 151 -7.33 -3.07 -1.04
C LEU A 151 -7.68 -4.26 -0.13
N SER A 152 -8.68 -5.09 -0.47
CA SER A 152 -9.01 -6.31 0.29
C SER A 152 -7.81 -7.26 0.37
N ARG A 153 -7.07 -7.42 -0.73
CA ARG A 153 -5.86 -8.22 -0.78
C ARG A 153 -4.75 -7.66 0.15
N ALA A 154 -4.62 -6.34 0.23
CA ALA A 154 -3.66 -5.73 1.14
C ALA A 154 -4.08 -5.90 2.61
N LEU A 155 -5.38 -5.83 2.90
CA LEU A 155 -5.95 -5.88 4.24
C LEU A 155 -6.08 -7.29 4.83
N ILE A 156 -6.17 -8.34 4.00
CA ILE A 156 -6.38 -9.74 4.46
C ILE A 156 -5.30 -10.20 5.45
N SER A 157 -4.09 -9.64 5.38
CA SER A 157 -3.01 -9.94 6.31
C SER A 157 -3.13 -9.23 7.66
N SER A 158 -4.16 -8.42 7.88
CA SER A 158 -4.27 -7.49 9.01
C SER A 158 -2.96 -6.70 9.18
N PRO A 159 -2.59 -5.87 8.20
CA PRO A 159 -1.33 -5.15 8.22
C PRO A 159 -1.31 -4.10 9.35
N ALA A 160 -0.11 -3.73 9.82
CA ALA A 160 0.09 -2.55 10.64
C ALA A 160 0.50 -1.32 9.81
N LEU A 161 1.02 -1.56 8.60
CA LEU A 161 1.41 -0.54 7.64
C LEU A 161 0.74 -0.83 6.29
N LEU A 162 0.00 0.14 5.75
CA LEU A 162 -0.61 0.10 4.42
C LEU A 162 0.11 1.09 3.51
N ILE A 163 0.69 0.60 2.43
CA ILE A 163 1.33 1.42 1.39
C ILE A 163 0.45 1.42 0.15
N LEU A 164 0.14 2.60 -0.35
CA LEU A 164 -0.74 2.82 -1.48
C LEU A 164 0.00 3.59 -2.59
N ASP A 165 0.04 3.03 -3.79
CA ASP A 165 0.62 3.70 -4.96
C ASP A 165 -0.52 4.19 -5.86
N GLU A 166 -0.85 5.48 -5.79
CA GLU A 166 -1.93 6.15 -6.53
C GLU A 166 -3.29 5.42 -6.44
N PRO A 167 -3.87 5.28 -5.24
CA PRO A 167 -5.05 4.43 -5.03
C PRO A 167 -6.27 4.87 -5.84
N SER A 168 -6.37 6.16 -6.21
CA SER A 168 -7.50 6.71 -6.97
C SER A 168 -7.22 6.91 -8.46
N SER A 169 -6.03 6.54 -8.95
CA SER A 169 -5.67 6.77 -10.36
C SER A 169 -6.63 6.06 -11.32
N GLY A 170 -7.08 6.77 -12.37
CA GLY A 170 -8.01 6.24 -13.37
C GLY A 170 -9.47 6.16 -12.94
N LEU A 171 -9.84 6.70 -11.77
CA LEU A 171 -11.21 6.78 -11.28
C LEU A 171 -11.79 8.17 -11.52
N ASP A 172 -13.12 8.23 -11.70
CA ASP A 172 -13.86 9.48 -11.63
C ASP A 172 -13.85 10.04 -10.18
N PRO A 173 -14.11 11.36 -9.99
CA PRO A 173 -14.00 11.99 -8.68
C PRO A 173 -14.84 11.33 -7.58
N LYS A 174 -16.04 10.88 -7.90
CA LYS A 174 -16.94 10.24 -6.92
C LYS A 174 -16.38 8.91 -6.44
N ARG A 175 -15.96 8.06 -7.38
CA ARG A 175 -15.35 6.75 -7.05
C ARG A 175 -14.02 6.91 -6.33
N ALA A 176 -13.22 7.92 -6.70
CA ALA A 176 -11.99 8.25 -5.99
C ALA A 176 -12.28 8.60 -4.51
N GLU A 177 -13.29 9.45 -4.25
CA GLU A 177 -13.73 9.78 -2.90
C GLU A 177 -14.16 8.54 -2.11
N GLU A 178 -14.97 7.64 -2.72
CA GLU A 178 -15.38 6.38 -2.08
C GLU A 178 -14.18 5.51 -1.65
N ILE A 179 -13.12 5.46 -2.45
CA ILE A 179 -11.89 4.71 -2.10
C ILE A 179 -11.18 5.37 -0.92
N TYR A 180 -11.03 6.69 -0.88
CA TYR A 180 -10.40 7.37 0.25
C TYR A 180 -11.21 7.24 1.54
N GLU A 181 -12.53 7.35 1.48
CA GLU A 181 -13.40 7.13 2.63
C GLU A 181 -13.27 5.70 3.18
N LEU A 182 -13.17 4.71 2.30
CA LEU A 182 -12.94 3.34 2.69
C LEU A 182 -11.58 3.16 3.38
N ILE A 183 -10.52 3.74 2.82
CA ILE A 183 -9.18 3.70 3.42
C ILE A 183 -9.20 4.40 4.78
N ARG A 184 -9.85 5.57 4.90
CA ARG A 184 -10.01 6.31 6.14
C ARG A 184 -10.71 5.49 7.20
N HIS A 185 -11.83 4.85 6.85
CA HIS A 185 -12.56 3.98 7.77
C HIS A 185 -11.67 2.86 8.34
N VAL A 186 -10.89 2.20 7.48
CA VAL A 186 -9.99 1.12 7.90
C VAL A 186 -8.83 1.67 8.75
N HIS A 187 -8.26 2.81 8.38
CA HIS A 187 -7.20 3.50 9.11
C HIS A 187 -7.64 3.84 10.55
N GLU A 188 -8.78 4.52 10.70
CA GLU A 188 -9.32 4.93 12.00
C GLU A 188 -9.71 3.73 12.87
N LYS A 189 -10.41 2.74 12.29
CA LYS A 189 -10.91 1.56 13.01
C LYS A 189 -9.80 0.67 13.55
N HIS A 190 -8.70 0.55 12.82
CA HIS A 190 -7.62 -0.40 13.13
C HIS A 190 -6.32 0.28 13.56
N HIS A 191 -6.29 1.61 13.70
CA HIS A 191 -5.07 2.40 13.97
C HIS A 191 -3.94 2.05 12.98
N LEU A 192 -4.33 1.86 11.72
CA LEU A 192 -3.45 1.43 10.64
C LEU A 192 -2.56 2.60 10.20
N THR A 193 -1.25 2.44 10.16
CA THR A 193 -0.38 3.43 9.53
C THR A 193 -0.58 3.41 8.02
N VAL A 194 -0.79 4.57 7.40
CA VAL A 194 -0.99 4.68 5.95
C VAL A 194 0.11 5.55 5.33
N ILE A 195 0.72 5.05 4.25
CA ILE A 195 1.60 5.82 3.37
C ILE A 195 0.98 5.78 1.99
N ALA A 196 0.55 6.93 1.47
CA ALA A 196 -0.04 7.04 0.15
C ALA A 196 0.84 7.89 -0.77
N VAL A 197 1.17 7.37 -1.94
CA VAL A 197 1.73 8.19 -3.03
C VAL A 197 0.57 8.80 -3.80
N GLU A 198 0.61 10.12 -3.98
CA GLU A 198 -0.50 10.89 -4.51
C GLU A 198 -0.07 11.90 -5.57
N HIS A 199 -0.93 12.06 -6.58
CA HIS A 199 -0.90 13.20 -7.48
C HIS A 199 -2.02 14.20 -7.17
N ASN A 200 -3.07 13.75 -6.47
CA ASN A 200 -4.20 14.58 -6.09
C ASN A 200 -3.93 15.29 -4.75
N LEU A 201 -3.44 16.53 -4.82
CA LEU A 201 -3.18 17.36 -3.63
C LEU A 201 -4.46 17.61 -2.81
N GLY A 202 -5.63 17.68 -3.43
CA GLY A 202 -6.90 17.83 -2.72
C GLY A 202 -7.21 16.63 -1.83
N ALA A 203 -6.98 15.42 -2.32
CA ALA A 203 -7.12 14.21 -1.52
C ALA A 203 -6.07 14.14 -0.42
N ALA A 204 -4.80 14.45 -0.72
CA ALA A 204 -3.75 14.49 0.28
C ALA A 204 -4.09 15.44 1.44
N ARG A 205 -4.55 16.67 1.14
CA ARG A 205 -4.97 17.65 2.16
C ARG A 205 -6.16 17.19 3.00
N ARG A 206 -7.10 16.47 2.39
CA ARG A 206 -8.35 16.08 3.07
C ARG A 206 -8.19 14.88 4.00
N TYR A 207 -7.30 13.94 3.65
CA TYR A 207 -7.22 12.63 4.29
C TYR A 207 -5.94 12.38 5.08
N SER A 208 -4.87 13.17 4.84
CA SER A 208 -3.58 12.91 5.49
C SER A 208 -3.34 13.79 6.70
N ASP A 209 -2.70 13.22 7.71
CA ASP A 209 -2.18 13.96 8.86
C ASP A 209 -0.92 14.74 8.49
N ARG A 210 -0.19 14.27 7.45
CA ARG A 210 1.07 14.85 7.02
C ARG A 210 1.25 14.69 5.51
N ILE A 211 1.78 15.73 4.86
CA ILE A 211 2.12 15.70 3.43
C ILE A 211 3.62 15.94 3.28
N LEU A 212 4.30 15.02 2.60
CA LEU A 212 5.69 15.14 2.21
C LEU A 212 5.79 15.36 0.71
N GLU A 213 6.57 16.32 0.27
CA GLU A 213 6.86 16.54 -1.15
C GLU A 213 8.21 15.92 -1.50
N LEU A 214 8.22 15.07 -2.52
CA LEU A 214 9.42 14.50 -3.12
C LEU A 214 9.82 15.31 -4.34
N LYS A 215 10.87 16.12 -4.18
CA LYS A 215 11.40 17.00 -5.23
C LYS A 215 12.92 16.99 -5.22
N ASP A 216 13.54 16.94 -6.39
CA ASP A 216 15.00 16.99 -6.58
C ASP A 216 15.77 16.00 -5.69
N GLY A 217 15.21 14.80 -5.51
CA GLY A 217 15.80 13.73 -4.70
C GLY A 217 15.75 13.98 -3.19
N ARG A 218 14.99 14.95 -2.74
CA ARG A 218 14.76 15.29 -1.32
C ARG A 218 13.30 15.10 -0.95
N LEU A 219 13.07 14.74 0.30
CA LEU A 219 11.75 14.63 0.89
C LEU A 219 11.60 15.73 1.94
N THR A 220 10.65 16.63 1.74
CA THR A 220 10.43 17.79 2.62
C THR A 220 8.96 17.87 3.00
N GLU A 221 8.67 18.36 4.18
CA GLU A 221 7.29 18.60 4.60
C GLU A 221 6.67 19.72 3.75
N SER A 222 5.47 19.44 3.24
CA SER A 222 4.74 20.41 2.42
C SER A 222 3.92 21.33 3.33
N GLU A 223 4.02 22.64 3.12
CA GLU A 223 3.18 23.64 3.78
C GLU A 223 1.69 23.55 3.38
N ALA A 224 1.37 22.67 2.47
CA ALA A 224 0.03 22.52 1.90
C ALA A 224 -1.06 22.08 2.88
N LEU A 225 -0.71 21.61 4.10
CA LEU A 225 -1.69 21.31 5.16
C LEU A 225 -2.22 22.55 5.88
N HIS A 226 -1.55 23.70 5.75
CA HIS A 226 -1.85 24.91 6.53
C HIS A 226 -2.48 26.05 5.70
N ALA A 227 -2.86 25.79 4.43
CA ALA A 227 -3.44 26.80 3.53
C ALA A 227 -4.94 26.60 3.29
#